data_ea7404f4489e4fa91454a90e2ea06ade
#
_entry.id   ea7404f4489e4fa91454a90e2ea06ade
#
_cell.length_a   1.000
_cell.length_b   1.000
_cell.length_c   1.000
_cell.angle_alpha   90.00
_cell.angle_beta   90.00
_cell.angle_gamma   90.00
#
_symmetry.space_group_name_H-M   'P 1'
#
loop_
_entity.id
_entity.type
_entity.pdbx_description
1 polymer ?
#
loop_
_entity_poly.entity_id
_entity_poly.type
_entity_poly.pdbx_seq_one_letter_code
_entity_poly.pdbx_strand_id
1 'polypeptide(L)'
;MRRFDGEIGEVTLRGKVLTCENRELRSGKFILTFDVSDFTDTITVKMFIRPEIFDEVKSAINPGMFIKVKGVTTIDKFDGELTLGSIVGIKKADDFTSKRMDSSLEKRVELHCHTKMSDMDGVSEVKSIIKRAKQWGMPAVAVTDHGCVQAFPDANHALDKGDTFKILYGGGGVPGWMIPNSW
;
A
#
# COMPACT_ATOMS: atom_id res chain seq x y z
N MET A 1 -11.28 0.82 -11.29
CA MET A 1 -11.63 1.32 -12.64
C MET A 1 -11.84 0.11 -13.53
N ARG A 2 -12.94 0.05 -14.28
CA ARG A 2 -12.96 -0.88 -15.41
C ARG A 2 -12.03 -0.28 -16.44
N ARG A 3 -11.22 -1.10 -17.11
CA ARG A 3 -10.30 -0.65 -18.16
C ARG A 3 -11.08 0.17 -19.18
N PHE A 4 -10.69 1.41 -19.38
CA PHE A 4 -11.30 2.27 -20.40
C PHE A 4 -10.61 1.94 -21.73
N ASP A 5 -11.39 1.52 -22.72
CA ASP A 5 -10.86 1.18 -24.05
C ASP A 5 -10.78 2.41 -24.98
N GLY A 6 -10.80 3.63 -24.43
CA GLY A 6 -10.70 4.87 -25.18
C GLY A 6 -11.31 6.09 -24.49
N GLU A 7 -11.46 7.17 -25.24
CA GLU A 7 -12.07 8.40 -24.75
C GLU A 7 -13.58 8.19 -24.48
N ILE A 8 -14.01 8.43 -23.23
CA ILE A 8 -15.40 8.27 -22.82
C ILE A 8 -16.09 9.62 -22.57
N GLY A 9 -15.29 10.72 -22.62
CA GLY A 9 -15.79 12.05 -22.29
C GLY A 9 -15.62 12.40 -20.82
N GLU A 10 -16.59 13.11 -20.23
CA GLU A 10 -16.52 13.54 -18.83
C GLU A 10 -16.73 12.36 -17.88
N VAL A 11 -15.78 12.18 -16.97
CA VAL A 11 -15.82 11.11 -15.95
C VAL A 11 -15.49 11.65 -14.57
N THR A 12 -15.96 10.94 -13.57
CA THR A 12 -15.57 11.17 -12.18
C THR A 12 -14.90 9.91 -11.65
N LEU A 13 -13.64 10.03 -11.26
CA LEU A 13 -12.83 8.93 -10.75
C LEU A 13 -12.60 9.11 -9.26
N ARG A 14 -12.50 7.99 -8.54
CA ARG A 14 -12.10 7.94 -7.14
C ARG A 14 -10.91 7.01 -7.04
N GLY A 15 -9.81 7.50 -6.47
CA GLY A 15 -8.60 6.71 -6.37
C GLY A 15 -7.61 7.27 -5.37
N LYS A 16 -6.53 6.52 -5.19
CA LYS A 16 -5.35 6.91 -4.41
C LYS A 16 -4.33 7.54 -5.34
N VAL A 17 -3.78 8.66 -4.95
CA VAL A 17 -2.64 9.29 -5.63
C VAL A 17 -1.40 8.45 -5.38
N LEU A 18 -0.76 7.97 -6.43
CA LEU A 18 0.46 7.16 -6.36
C LEU A 18 1.71 8.03 -6.48
N THR A 19 1.76 8.85 -7.53
CA THR A 19 2.86 9.76 -7.85
C THR A 19 2.32 11.18 -8.00
N CYS A 20 3.19 12.16 -7.86
CA CYS A 20 2.84 13.55 -8.14
C CYS A 20 4.10 14.28 -8.59
N GLU A 21 4.10 14.75 -9.83
CA GLU A 21 5.21 15.44 -10.46
C GLU A 21 4.74 16.80 -10.98
N ASN A 22 5.64 17.75 -11.03
CA ASN A 22 5.35 19.05 -11.60
C ASN A 22 6.47 19.50 -12.55
N ARG A 23 6.09 20.24 -13.57
CA ARG A 23 7.01 20.81 -14.55
C ARG A 23 6.58 22.22 -14.91
N GLU A 24 7.52 23.16 -14.93
CA GLU A 24 7.29 24.49 -15.45
C GLU A 24 7.41 24.48 -16.99
N LEU A 25 6.48 25.13 -17.64
CA LEU A 25 6.45 25.30 -19.08
C LEU A 25 7.10 26.63 -19.48
N ARG A 26 7.65 26.71 -20.68
CA ARG A 26 8.22 27.95 -21.24
C ARG A 26 7.24 29.14 -21.28
N SER A 27 5.94 28.87 -21.17
CA SER A 27 4.87 29.88 -21.07
C SER A 27 4.65 30.43 -19.67
N GLY A 28 5.45 30.05 -18.67
CA GLY A 28 5.28 30.41 -17.26
C GLY A 28 4.13 29.70 -16.56
N LYS A 29 3.44 28.75 -17.21
CA LYS A 29 2.44 27.88 -16.59
C LYS A 29 3.08 26.63 -16.04
N PHE A 30 2.47 26.05 -15.03
CA PHE A 30 2.87 24.75 -14.50
C PHE A 30 1.96 23.66 -15.03
N ILE A 31 2.55 22.51 -15.32
CA ILE A 31 1.82 21.26 -15.51
C ILE A 31 2.01 20.39 -14.27
N LEU A 32 0.92 20.00 -13.66
CA LEU A 32 0.90 19.02 -12.58
C LEU A 32 0.43 17.68 -13.16
N THR A 33 1.25 16.67 -13.02
CA THR A 33 0.97 15.29 -13.47
C THR A 33 0.96 14.40 -12.26
N PHE A 34 -0.10 13.61 -12.10
CA PHE A 34 -0.18 12.65 -11.01
C PHE A 34 -1.00 11.42 -11.41
N ASP A 35 -0.60 10.28 -10.88
CA ASP A 35 -1.25 9.01 -11.16
C ASP A 35 -2.29 8.69 -10.08
N VAL A 36 -3.47 8.30 -10.51
CA VAL A 36 -4.58 7.91 -9.64
C VAL A 36 -4.97 6.47 -9.91
N SER A 37 -4.95 5.64 -8.87
CA SER A 37 -5.33 4.24 -8.95
C SER A 37 -6.48 3.91 -7.98
N ASP A 38 -7.39 3.09 -8.43
CA ASP A 38 -8.41 2.45 -7.59
C ASP A 38 -8.06 0.99 -7.23
N PHE A 39 -6.79 0.61 -7.42
CA PHE A 39 -6.22 -0.72 -7.23
C PHE A 39 -6.65 -1.77 -8.26
N THR A 40 -7.44 -1.41 -9.25
CA THR A 40 -7.75 -2.27 -10.40
C THR A 40 -7.03 -1.78 -11.66
N ASP A 41 -6.87 -0.46 -11.77
CA ASP A 41 -6.16 0.20 -12.87
C ASP A 41 -5.62 1.56 -12.41
N THR A 42 -4.80 2.19 -13.24
CA THR A 42 -4.20 3.50 -12.98
C THR A 42 -4.39 4.42 -14.18
N ILE A 43 -4.71 5.68 -13.91
CA ILE A 43 -4.82 6.71 -14.95
C ILE A 43 -3.98 7.92 -14.56
N THR A 44 -3.26 8.46 -15.53
CA THR A 44 -2.51 9.70 -15.37
C THR A 44 -3.42 10.91 -15.54
N VAL A 45 -3.37 11.81 -14.58
CA VAL A 45 -4.10 13.08 -14.57
C VAL A 45 -3.14 14.19 -14.93
N LYS A 46 -3.44 14.98 -15.95
CA LYS A 46 -2.63 16.13 -16.40
C LYS A 46 -3.43 17.41 -16.22
N MET A 47 -2.90 18.34 -15.42
CA MET A 47 -3.56 19.61 -15.12
C MET A 47 -2.62 20.79 -15.35
N PHE A 48 -3.08 21.78 -16.15
CA PHE A 48 -2.37 23.03 -16.35
C PHE A 48 -2.80 24.05 -15.31
N ILE A 49 -1.82 24.56 -14.57
CA ILE A 49 -2.04 25.43 -13.41
C ILE A 49 -1.37 26.78 -13.66
N ARG A 50 -2.05 27.85 -13.28
CA ARG A 50 -1.49 29.20 -13.30
C ARG A 50 -0.52 29.36 -12.11
N PRO A 51 0.54 30.17 -12.25
CA PRO A 51 1.52 30.37 -11.16
C PRO A 51 0.88 30.80 -9.84
N GLU A 52 -0.16 31.63 -9.89
CA GLU A 52 -0.79 32.25 -8.71
C GLU A 52 -1.41 31.23 -7.75
N ILE A 53 -1.86 30.06 -8.26
CA ILE A 53 -2.54 29.02 -7.47
C ILE A 53 -1.72 27.74 -7.37
N PHE A 54 -0.51 27.74 -7.95
CA PHE A 54 0.30 26.53 -8.05
C PHE A 54 0.67 25.95 -6.68
N ASP A 55 1.15 26.76 -5.76
CA ASP A 55 1.59 26.32 -4.45
C ASP A 55 0.42 25.78 -3.61
N GLU A 56 -0.76 26.37 -3.72
CA GLU A 56 -1.98 25.90 -3.06
C GLU A 56 -2.36 24.51 -3.58
N VAL A 57 -2.45 24.35 -4.89
CA VAL A 57 -2.84 23.07 -5.53
C VAL A 57 -1.81 21.99 -5.26
N LYS A 58 -0.51 22.32 -5.36
CA LYS A 58 0.58 21.39 -5.10
C LYS A 58 0.57 20.89 -3.64
N SER A 59 0.30 21.77 -2.68
CA SER A 59 0.22 21.39 -1.27
C SER A 59 -1.00 20.52 -0.96
N ALA A 60 -2.06 20.65 -1.75
CA ALA A 60 -3.30 19.90 -1.57
C ALA A 60 -3.26 18.48 -2.17
N ILE A 61 -2.33 18.17 -3.08
CA ILE A 61 -2.24 16.88 -3.77
C ILE A 61 -0.90 16.21 -3.44
N ASN A 62 -0.95 15.19 -2.57
CA ASN A 62 0.24 14.47 -2.13
C ASN A 62 0.10 12.97 -2.41
N PRO A 63 1.19 12.26 -2.74
CA PRO A 63 1.19 10.81 -2.84
C PRO A 63 0.63 10.16 -1.57
N GLY A 64 -0.18 9.14 -1.74
CA GLY A 64 -0.84 8.42 -0.66
C GLY A 64 -2.24 8.92 -0.31
N MET A 65 -2.64 10.12 -0.74
CA MET A 65 -3.98 10.65 -0.50
C MET A 65 -5.03 9.96 -1.37
N PHE A 66 -6.25 9.87 -0.82
CA PHE A 66 -7.44 9.47 -1.57
C PHE A 66 -8.17 10.70 -2.07
N ILE A 67 -8.48 10.72 -3.35
CA ILE A 67 -9.17 11.83 -4.01
C ILE A 67 -10.32 11.35 -4.89
N LYS A 68 -11.23 12.26 -5.14
CA LYS A 68 -12.24 12.17 -6.19
C LYS A 68 -11.94 13.29 -7.18
N VAL A 69 -11.66 12.92 -8.43
CA VAL A 69 -11.31 13.84 -9.50
C VAL A 69 -12.35 13.76 -10.61
N LYS A 70 -12.78 14.91 -11.11
CA LYS A 70 -13.69 15.03 -12.23
C LYS A 70 -12.97 15.73 -13.38
N GLY A 71 -13.01 15.12 -14.57
CA GLY A 71 -12.36 15.66 -15.78
C GLY A 71 -12.80 14.90 -17.03
N VAL A 72 -12.15 15.18 -18.12
CA VAL A 72 -12.42 14.57 -19.43
C VAL A 72 -11.30 13.63 -19.80
N THR A 73 -11.66 12.42 -20.21
CA THR A 73 -10.70 11.45 -20.72
C THR A 73 -10.26 11.85 -22.13
N THR A 74 -8.95 11.90 -22.35
CA THR A 74 -8.35 12.23 -23.64
C THR A 74 -7.14 11.35 -23.89
N ILE A 75 -6.89 11.02 -25.16
CA ILE A 75 -5.64 10.38 -25.56
C ILE A 75 -4.58 11.46 -25.67
N ASP A 76 -3.50 11.33 -24.91
CA ASP A 76 -2.39 12.25 -24.99
C ASP A 76 -1.67 12.11 -26.35
N LYS A 77 -1.40 13.24 -27.00
CA LYS A 77 -0.83 13.27 -28.35
C LYS A 77 0.67 12.92 -28.40
N PHE A 78 1.35 12.91 -27.23
CA PHE A 78 2.78 12.68 -27.17
C PHE A 78 3.12 11.21 -26.88
N ASP A 79 2.41 10.59 -25.95
CA ASP A 79 2.65 9.21 -25.53
C ASP A 79 1.56 8.23 -26.00
N GLY A 80 0.43 8.74 -26.52
CA GLY A 80 -0.68 7.91 -26.98
C GLY A 80 -1.45 7.24 -25.86
N GLU A 81 -1.18 7.59 -24.60
CA GLU A 81 -1.85 7.01 -23.45
C GLU A 81 -3.15 7.74 -23.09
N LEU A 82 -4.08 7.02 -22.52
CA LEU A 82 -5.33 7.58 -22.01
C LEU A 82 -5.04 8.37 -20.73
N THR A 83 -5.34 9.64 -20.75
CA THR A 83 -5.14 10.57 -19.63
C THR A 83 -6.43 11.24 -19.22
N LEU A 84 -6.50 11.76 -18.01
CA LEU A 84 -7.56 12.62 -17.54
C LEU A 84 -7.08 14.07 -17.59
N GLY A 85 -7.67 14.85 -18.50
CA GLY A 85 -7.42 16.29 -18.65
C GLY A 85 -8.67 17.11 -18.35
N SER A 86 -8.62 18.43 -18.67
CA SER A 86 -9.73 19.36 -18.46
C SER A 86 -10.39 19.19 -17.10
N ILE A 87 -9.57 19.25 -16.03
CA ILE A 87 -10.01 18.96 -14.67
C ILE A 87 -11.02 20.02 -14.21
N VAL A 88 -12.23 19.57 -13.88
CA VAL A 88 -13.33 20.41 -13.39
C VAL A 88 -13.22 20.60 -11.87
N GLY A 89 -12.78 19.58 -11.15
CA GLY A 89 -12.62 19.66 -9.71
C GLY A 89 -11.94 18.43 -9.10
N ILE A 90 -11.30 18.68 -7.97
CA ILE A 90 -10.66 17.65 -7.15
C ILE A 90 -11.17 17.81 -5.72
N LYS A 91 -11.55 16.71 -5.10
CA LYS A 91 -12.00 16.67 -3.70
C LYS A 91 -11.27 15.54 -2.97
N LYS A 92 -10.84 15.81 -1.75
CA LYS A 92 -10.33 14.75 -0.87
C LYS A 92 -11.43 13.72 -0.63
N ALA A 93 -11.08 12.44 -0.67
CA ALA A 93 -11.97 11.32 -0.41
C ALA A 93 -11.45 10.51 0.76
N ASP A 94 -12.34 9.76 1.40
CA ASP A 94 -11.97 8.83 2.44
C ASP A 94 -11.29 7.59 1.84
N ASP A 95 -10.45 6.94 2.63
CA ASP A 95 -9.85 5.66 2.28
C ASP A 95 -10.97 4.62 2.07
N PHE A 96 -11.11 4.16 0.85
CA PHE A 96 -12.11 3.17 0.46
C PHE A 96 -11.53 1.76 0.34
N THR A 97 -10.28 1.56 0.75
CA THR A 97 -9.67 0.23 0.75
C THR A 97 -10.36 -0.64 1.79
N SER A 98 -10.84 -1.80 1.35
CA SER A 98 -11.35 -2.80 2.28
C SER A 98 -10.15 -3.41 3.02
N LYS A 99 -10.01 -3.09 4.29
CA LYS A 99 -9.03 -3.76 5.16
C LYS A 99 -9.65 -5.08 5.61
N ARG A 100 -8.95 -6.19 5.35
CA ARG A 100 -9.34 -7.46 5.99
C ARG A 100 -9.18 -7.31 7.50
N MET A 101 -10.27 -7.53 8.21
CA MET A 101 -10.32 -7.52 9.67
C MET A 101 -10.83 -8.87 10.15
N ASP A 102 -10.28 -9.35 11.25
CA ASP A 102 -10.86 -10.47 11.96
C ASP A 102 -12.05 -9.97 12.78
N SER A 103 -13.26 -10.44 12.43
CA SER A 103 -14.51 -10.12 13.12
C SER A 103 -14.94 -11.19 14.13
N SER A 104 -14.13 -12.21 14.36
CA SER A 104 -14.43 -13.28 15.33
C SER A 104 -14.57 -12.70 16.74
N LEU A 105 -15.54 -13.18 17.50
CA LEU A 105 -15.71 -12.81 18.92
C LEU A 105 -14.55 -13.31 19.76
N GLU A 106 -14.12 -14.54 19.51
CA GLU A 106 -12.95 -15.14 20.14
C GLU A 106 -11.76 -15.09 19.19
N LYS A 107 -10.65 -14.50 19.64
CA LYS A 107 -9.45 -14.32 18.83
C LYS A 107 -8.53 -15.53 18.93
N ARG A 108 -8.14 -16.03 17.78
CA ARG A 108 -7.18 -17.12 17.66
C ARG A 108 -5.76 -16.63 17.95
N VAL A 109 -4.94 -17.48 18.55
CA VAL A 109 -3.48 -17.33 18.54
C VAL A 109 -2.94 -18.10 17.34
N GLU A 110 -2.19 -17.44 16.49
CA GLU A 110 -1.48 -18.12 15.39
C GLU A 110 -0.22 -18.77 15.95
N LEU A 111 -0.16 -20.09 15.88
CA LEU A 111 0.93 -20.90 16.46
C LEU A 111 1.95 -21.38 15.42
N HIS A 112 1.70 -21.13 14.12
CA HIS A 112 2.57 -21.57 13.03
C HIS A 112 2.63 -20.47 11.98
N CYS A 113 3.66 -19.62 12.04
CA CYS A 113 3.79 -18.50 11.13
C CYS A 113 5.24 -18.36 10.67
N HIS A 114 5.43 -18.30 9.37
CA HIS A 114 6.72 -18.11 8.72
C HIS A 114 6.87 -16.67 8.24
N THR A 115 8.04 -16.11 8.49
CA THR A 115 8.44 -14.80 7.99
C THR A 115 9.27 -14.94 6.71
N LYS A 116 9.70 -13.83 6.13
CA LYS A 116 10.65 -13.85 4.99
C LYS A 116 12.00 -14.52 5.30
N MET A 117 12.26 -14.84 6.56
CA MET A 117 13.46 -15.58 6.95
C MET A 117 13.34 -17.09 6.70
N SER A 118 12.12 -17.59 6.47
CA SER A 118 11.90 -18.93 5.93
C SER A 118 12.11 -18.89 4.43
N ASP A 119 13.32 -19.29 4.01
CA ASP A 119 13.74 -19.23 2.60
C ASP A 119 12.79 -20.04 1.71
N MET A 120 12.44 -19.47 0.54
CA MET A 120 11.51 -20.03 -0.46
C MET A 120 10.06 -20.29 0.04
N ASP A 121 9.69 -19.85 1.25
CA ASP A 121 8.39 -20.12 1.86
C ASP A 121 7.69 -18.82 2.31
N GLY A 122 8.33 -18.00 3.14
CA GLY A 122 7.76 -16.77 3.66
C GLY A 122 8.19 -15.53 2.87
N VAL A 123 7.27 -14.56 2.73
CA VAL A 123 7.56 -13.27 2.07
C VAL A 123 7.30 -12.06 2.98
N SER A 124 6.65 -12.27 4.11
CA SER A 124 6.21 -11.19 5.00
C SER A 124 7.27 -10.82 6.02
N GLU A 125 7.45 -9.52 6.23
CA GLU A 125 8.26 -9.00 7.34
C GLU A 125 7.60 -9.33 8.68
N VAL A 126 8.37 -9.78 9.66
CA VAL A 126 7.87 -10.12 11.00
C VAL A 126 7.17 -8.95 11.68
N LYS A 127 7.68 -7.72 11.51
CA LYS A 127 7.04 -6.50 12.04
C LYS A 127 5.65 -6.27 11.45
N SER A 128 5.46 -6.59 10.17
CA SER A 128 4.16 -6.48 9.49
C SER A 128 3.16 -7.52 9.99
N ILE A 129 3.62 -8.74 10.25
CA ILE A 129 2.81 -9.82 10.82
C ILE A 129 2.34 -9.42 12.22
N ILE A 130 3.26 -8.99 13.10
CA ILE A 130 2.95 -8.56 14.47
C ILE A 130 1.95 -7.39 14.47
N LYS A 131 2.22 -6.37 13.65
CA LYS A 131 1.31 -5.22 13.50
C LYS A 131 -0.09 -5.66 13.08
N ARG A 132 -0.20 -6.61 12.16
CA ARG A 132 -1.49 -7.12 11.69
C ARG A 132 -2.20 -7.93 12.77
N ALA A 133 -1.50 -8.80 13.48
CA ALA A 133 -2.07 -9.58 14.60
C ALA A 133 -2.59 -8.65 15.72
N LYS A 134 -1.82 -7.63 16.10
CA LYS A 134 -2.25 -6.60 17.06
C LYS A 134 -3.50 -5.85 16.57
N GLN A 135 -3.55 -5.44 15.29
CA GLN A 135 -4.72 -4.77 14.69
C GLN A 135 -5.98 -5.64 14.71
N TRP A 136 -5.84 -6.95 14.60
CA TRP A 136 -6.93 -7.89 14.65
C TRP A 136 -7.34 -8.27 16.10
N GLY A 137 -6.62 -7.78 17.10
CA GLY A 137 -6.89 -8.04 18.51
C GLY A 137 -6.45 -9.43 18.97
N MET A 138 -5.56 -10.08 18.22
CA MET A 138 -4.97 -11.34 18.66
C MET A 138 -4.12 -11.12 19.92
N PRO A 139 -4.13 -12.01 20.90
CA PRO A 139 -3.33 -11.86 22.12
C PRO A 139 -1.86 -12.23 21.93
N ALA A 140 -1.56 -13.05 20.92
CA ALA A 140 -0.21 -13.51 20.62
C ALA A 140 -0.06 -14.00 19.17
N VAL A 141 1.18 -14.16 18.72
CA VAL A 141 1.57 -14.83 17.48
C VAL A 141 2.86 -15.60 17.70
N ALA A 142 2.96 -16.80 17.12
CA ALA A 142 4.22 -17.53 17.09
C ALA A 142 5.02 -17.14 15.84
N VAL A 143 6.34 -17.09 15.97
CA VAL A 143 7.29 -16.98 14.86
C VAL A 143 8.05 -18.30 14.80
N THR A 144 7.83 -19.07 13.73
CA THR A 144 8.27 -20.46 13.61
C THR A 144 8.97 -20.72 12.28
N ASP A 145 9.93 -19.86 11.94
CA ASP A 145 10.71 -19.96 10.70
C ASP A 145 11.46 -21.29 10.58
N HIS A 146 11.62 -21.78 9.36
CA HIS A 146 12.30 -23.01 9.05
C HIS A 146 13.80 -22.93 9.37
N GLY A 147 14.21 -23.70 10.39
CA GLY A 147 15.63 -23.90 10.74
C GLY A 147 16.40 -22.63 11.10
N CYS A 148 15.71 -21.53 11.39
CA CYS A 148 16.36 -20.26 11.68
C CYS A 148 15.64 -19.42 12.75
N VAL A 149 16.37 -18.47 13.34
CA VAL A 149 15.90 -17.56 14.40
C VAL A 149 16.13 -16.10 14.08
N GLN A 150 16.47 -15.79 12.83
CA GLN A 150 16.86 -14.44 12.39
C GLN A 150 15.76 -13.39 12.58
N ALA A 151 14.49 -13.79 12.56
CA ALA A 151 13.37 -12.89 12.79
C ALA A 151 13.19 -12.49 14.27
N PHE A 152 13.78 -13.20 15.24
CA PHE A 152 13.51 -13.00 16.66
C PHE A 152 13.90 -11.62 17.19
N PRO A 153 15.08 -11.05 16.88
CA PRO A 153 15.44 -9.71 17.31
C PRO A 153 14.45 -8.66 16.81
N ASP A 154 14.10 -8.73 15.53
CA ASP A 154 13.15 -7.81 14.91
C ASP A 154 11.73 -7.97 15.46
N ALA A 155 11.32 -9.19 15.76
CA ALA A 155 10.06 -9.48 16.43
C ALA A 155 10.01 -8.84 17.82
N ASN A 156 11.07 -9.03 18.62
CA ASN A 156 11.17 -8.44 19.96
C ASN A 156 11.14 -6.91 19.92
N HIS A 157 11.84 -6.28 18.96
CA HIS A 157 11.85 -4.84 18.78
C HIS A 157 10.53 -4.27 18.25
N ALA A 158 9.61 -5.11 17.77
CA ALA A 158 8.29 -4.68 17.33
C ALA A 158 7.27 -4.54 18.47
N LEU A 159 7.66 -4.90 19.71
CA LEU A 159 6.87 -4.71 20.91
C LEU A 159 7.23 -3.38 21.58
N ASP A 160 6.21 -2.64 21.98
CA ASP A 160 6.37 -1.45 22.82
C ASP A 160 6.48 -1.83 24.29
N LYS A 161 7.14 -0.98 25.08
CA LYS A 161 7.20 -1.17 26.55
C LYS A 161 5.77 -1.11 27.12
N GLY A 162 5.36 -2.19 27.78
CA GLY A 162 4.03 -2.30 28.36
C GLY A 162 2.98 -2.96 27.46
N ASP A 163 3.37 -3.43 26.29
CA ASP A 163 2.50 -4.22 25.41
C ASP A 163 2.01 -5.49 26.08
N THR A 164 0.73 -5.76 26.01
CA THR A 164 0.14 -7.03 26.49
C THR A 164 0.22 -8.14 25.46
N PHE A 165 0.50 -7.79 24.20
CA PHE A 165 0.67 -8.73 23.10
C PHE A 165 1.94 -9.58 23.30
N LYS A 166 1.85 -10.87 23.03
CA LYS A 166 2.97 -11.80 23.24
C LYS A 166 3.48 -12.36 21.91
N ILE A 167 4.79 -12.54 21.84
CA ILE A 167 5.43 -13.26 20.74
C ILE A 167 5.91 -14.60 21.31
N LEU A 168 5.51 -15.68 20.65
CA LEU A 168 5.96 -17.03 20.93
C LEU A 168 7.10 -17.35 19.97
N TYR A 169 8.25 -17.67 20.49
CA TYR A 169 9.42 -18.01 19.70
C TYR A 169 9.53 -19.52 19.54
N GLY A 170 9.46 -19.99 18.32
CA GLY A 170 9.59 -21.40 17.94
C GLY A 170 10.48 -21.59 16.73
N GLY A 171 10.94 -22.80 16.50
CA GLY A 171 11.67 -23.17 15.28
C GLY A 171 10.88 -24.22 14.51
N GLY A 172 10.68 -24.02 13.22
CA GLY A 172 10.20 -25.05 12.31
C GLY A 172 11.31 -26.09 12.12
N GLY A 173 11.22 -27.21 12.83
CA GLY A 173 12.12 -28.32 12.62
C GLY A 173 11.92 -28.92 11.24
N VAL A 174 13.00 -29.08 10.45
CA VAL A 174 12.97 -29.91 9.25
C VAL A 174 12.96 -31.37 9.71
N PRO A 175 11.90 -32.14 9.45
CA PRO A 175 11.86 -33.52 9.92
C PRO A 175 13.01 -34.34 9.34
N GLY A 176 13.83 -34.89 10.17
CA GLY A 176 14.44 -36.18 9.94
C GLY A 176 15.83 -36.30 9.36
N TRP A 177 16.54 -35.24 8.95
CA TRP A 177 17.89 -35.45 8.39
C TRP A 177 18.95 -34.40 8.75
N MET A 178 18.67 -33.56 9.74
CA MET A 178 19.67 -32.64 10.30
C MET A 178 20.12 -32.94 11.72
N ILE A 179 19.77 -34.08 12.31
CA ILE A 179 20.42 -34.57 13.52
C ILE A 179 21.03 -35.91 13.16
N PRO A 180 22.34 -36.01 12.94
CA PRO A 180 23.00 -37.30 12.98
C PRO A 180 22.76 -37.84 14.38
N ASN A 181 22.14 -39.04 14.50
CA ASN A 181 22.11 -39.81 15.72
C ASN A 181 23.56 -40.10 16.15
N SER A 182 24.15 -39.20 16.89
CA SER A 182 25.41 -39.44 17.59
C SER A 182 25.54 -38.41 18.70
N TRP A 183 24.90 -38.77 19.83
CA TRP A 183 25.46 -38.61 21.19
C TRP A 183 24.81 -39.67 22.07
#